data_53d6203c2b5799bfcaa1455d75022540
#
_entry.id   53d6203c2b5799bfcaa1455d75022540
#
_cell.length_a   1.000
_cell.length_b   1.000
_cell.length_c   1.000
_cell.angle_alpha   90.00
_cell.angle_beta   90.00
_cell.angle_gamma   90.00
#
_symmetry.space_group_name_H-M   'P 1'
#
loop_
_entity.id
_entity.type
_entity.pdbx_description
1 polymer ?
#
loop_
_entity_poly.entity_id
_entity_poly.type
_entity_poly.pdbx_seq_one_letter_code
_entity_poly.pdbx_strand_id
1 'polypeptide(L)'
;MIILDTGLLRYDKGAGVVGFCKALGKCLTLTLPRIYSPETLQNASQCVLGPDHLRYLKTVLRLKPGDAILVFDGYGHEFEARIENFSASGVTVRLGASLPPVQRKIRVTLAQGIPKAGKMDGIVRTAAELGTDVIIPVAAARSVRRMEGEKSSAKVARWQKIVQEAARCTQSSSVTVVEPVLSFADMLKRADSGARKLIFWEEEDRLTIREVLSDGRFDGAAHYFIIVGPEGGLTREEVDRARESGFISVSLGRQILKVETAAAAILSIIQYEKGIFSDVAEGIGT
;
A
#
# COMPACT_ATOMS: atom_id res chain seq x y z
N MET A 1 -3.30 -1.31 -17.96
CA MET A 1 -3.57 -2.71 -17.57
C MET A 1 -5.09 -2.88 -17.49
N ILE A 2 -5.64 -3.62 -18.43
CA ILE A 2 -7.09 -3.84 -18.53
C ILE A 2 -7.41 -5.01 -17.61
N ILE A 3 -8.36 -4.83 -16.72
CA ILE A 3 -8.89 -5.88 -15.84
C ILE A 3 -9.58 -6.90 -16.73
N LEU A 4 -9.05 -8.10 -16.81
CA LEU A 4 -9.72 -9.23 -17.47
C LEU A 4 -10.40 -10.09 -16.40
N ASP A 5 -11.68 -10.28 -16.60
CA ASP A 5 -12.57 -11.12 -15.81
C ASP A 5 -12.07 -12.58 -15.77
N THR A 6 -12.14 -13.21 -14.60
CA THR A 6 -11.51 -14.48 -14.28
C THR A 6 -12.24 -15.67 -14.91
N GLY A 7 -11.89 -15.99 -16.14
CA GLY A 7 -12.17 -17.30 -16.73
C GLY A 7 -11.13 -18.35 -16.29
N LEU A 8 -11.58 -19.47 -15.73
CA LEU A 8 -10.75 -20.60 -15.29
C LEU A 8 -9.76 -21.06 -16.37
N LEU A 9 -8.48 -20.85 -16.18
CA LEU A 9 -7.41 -21.47 -16.96
C LEU A 9 -6.78 -22.62 -16.16
N ARG A 10 -6.66 -23.80 -16.79
CA ARG A 10 -6.03 -25.00 -16.21
C ARG A 10 -4.51 -24.86 -16.22
N TYR A 11 -3.89 -25.15 -15.08
CA TYR A 11 -2.44 -25.18 -14.85
C TYR A 11 -1.83 -26.46 -15.45
N ASP A 12 -0.77 -26.32 -16.23
CA ASP A 12 0.01 -27.45 -16.74
C ASP A 12 1.24 -27.71 -15.84
N LYS A 13 1.49 -28.98 -15.51
CA LYS A 13 2.33 -29.45 -14.39
C LYS A 13 3.83 -29.55 -14.69
N GLY A 14 4.37 -29.03 -15.77
CA GLY A 14 5.70 -29.40 -16.22
C GLY A 14 6.75 -28.30 -16.40
N ALA A 15 6.37 -27.03 -16.38
CA ALA A 15 7.31 -25.95 -16.68
C ALA A 15 7.53 -25.03 -15.47
N GLY A 16 8.79 -24.75 -15.17
CA GLY A 16 9.16 -23.68 -14.23
C GLY A 16 8.60 -22.33 -14.67
N VAL A 17 8.71 -21.31 -13.82
CA VAL A 17 8.09 -19.96 -13.95
C VAL A 17 8.24 -19.29 -15.32
N VAL A 18 9.06 -19.80 -16.22
CA VAL A 18 9.23 -19.37 -17.61
C VAL A 18 8.80 -20.48 -18.56
N GLY A 19 7.54 -20.90 -18.49
CA GLY A 19 6.94 -21.76 -19.51
C GLY A 19 6.35 -20.91 -20.63
N PHE A 20 7.13 -20.58 -21.64
CA PHE A 20 6.64 -19.97 -22.89
C PHE A 20 5.71 -20.94 -23.61
N CYS A 21 4.43 -20.67 -23.59
CA CYS A 21 3.49 -21.34 -24.52
C CYS A 21 3.60 -20.67 -25.90
N LYS A 22 4.49 -21.19 -26.75
CA LYS A 22 4.79 -20.69 -28.10
C LYS A 22 3.66 -20.93 -29.13
N ALA A 23 2.55 -21.54 -28.74
CA ALA A 23 1.57 -22.06 -29.69
C ALA A 23 0.47 -21.10 -30.18
N LEU A 24 0.25 -19.92 -29.54
CA LEU A 24 -0.88 -19.05 -29.91
C LEU A 24 -0.56 -17.53 -29.91
N GLY A 25 0.69 -17.09 -30.02
CA GLY A 25 1.01 -15.66 -30.22
C GLY A 25 0.54 -14.68 -29.13
N LYS A 26 0.05 -15.19 -27.97
CA LYS A 26 -0.29 -14.39 -26.78
C LYS A 26 0.49 -14.93 -25.59
N CYS A 27 1.41 -14.14 -25.08
CA CYS A 27 2.09 -14.40 -23.83
C CYS A 27 1.05 -14.30 -22.68
N LEU A 28 0.45 -15.41 -22.28
CA LEU A 28 -0.34 -15.56 -21.07
C LEU A 28 0.65 -15.84 -19.94
N THR A 29 1.11 -14.80 -19.27
CA THR A 29 1.87 -14.94 -18.02
C THR A 29 0.92 -15.50 -16.98
N LEU A 30 1.00 -16.79 -16.70
CA LEU A 30 0.31 -17.42 -15.56
C LEU A 30 0.92 -16.82 -14.28
N THR A 31 0.23 -15.85 -13.70
CA THR A 31 0.63 -15.26 -12.42
C THR A 31 0.40 -16.28 -11.31
N LEU A 32 1.49 -16.72 -10.66
CA LEU A 32 1.38 -17.57 -9.48
C LEU A 32 0.57 -16.88 -8.38
N PRO A 33 -0.23 -17.61 -7.60
CA PRO A 33 -0.92 -17.05 -6.45
C PRO A 33 0.08 -16.45 -5.48
N ARG A 34 -0.18 -15.20 -5.03
CA ARG A 34 0.68 -14.47 -4.09
C ARG A 34 0.07 -14.51 -2.70
N ILE A 35 0.88 -14.89 -1.73
CA ILE A 35 0.47 -15.09 -0.33
C ILE A 35 1.37 -14.26 0.58
N TYR A 36 0.74 -13.50 1.46
CA TYR A 36 1.41 -12.74 2.49
C TYR A 36 1.77 -13.64 3.69
N SER A 37 3.02 -13.57 4.15
CA SER A 37 3.49 -14.14 5.42
C SER A 37 3.77 -13.01 6.41
N PRO A 38 3.22 -13.03 7.63
CA PRO A 38 3.52 -12.02 8.64
C PRO A 38 4.94 -12.15 9.23
N GLU A 39 5.60 -13.28 8.99
CA GLU A 39 6.96 -13.54 9.45
C GLU A 39 7.96 -13.08 8.39
N THR A 40 9.10 -12.53 8.82
CA THR A 40 10.17 -12.18 7.89
C THR A 40 10.72 -13.43 7.21
N LEU A 41 10.86 -13.33 5.89
CA LEU A 41 11.38 -14.43 5.07
C LEU A 41 12.90 -14.31 4.82
N GLN A 42 13.53 -13.27 5.36
CA GLN A 42 14.96 -13.07 5.19
C GLN A 42 15.74 -14.26 5.79
N ASN A 43 16.56 -14.90 4.95
CA ASN A 43 17.35 -16.09 5.31
C ASN A 43 16.53 -17.35 5.69
N ALA A 44 15.22 -17.36 5.45
CA ALA A 44 14.41 -18.55 5.66
C ALA A 44 14.49 -19.49 4.45
N SER A 45 14.50 -20.80 4.71
CA SER A 45 14.37 -21.84 3.66
C SER A 45 12.95 -22.42 3.59
N GLN A 46 12.14 -22.19 4.62
CA GLN A 46 10.81 -22.70 4.79
C GLN A 46 9.99 -21.73 5.64
N CYS A 47 8.68 -21.64 5.40
CA CYS A 47 7.77 -20.94 6.31
C CYS A 47 6.44 -21.69 6.43
N VAL A 48 5.67 -21.35 7.47
CA VAL A 48 4.32 -21.88 7.70
C VAL A 48 3.31 -20.75 7.52
N LEU A 49 2.54 -20.81 6.46
CA LEU A 49 1.43 -19.89 6.22
C LEU A 49 0.27 -20.27 7.14
N GLY A 50 -0.27 -19.33 7.89
CA GLY A 50 -1.29 -19.57 8.92
C GLY A 50 -2.58 -20.22 8.38
N PRO A 51 -3.46 -20.66 9.28
CA PRO A 51 -4.69 -21.40 8.92
C PRO A 51 -5.65 -20.60 8.03
N ASP A 52 -5.61 -19.28 8.07
CA ASP A 52 -6.42 -18.41 7.21
C ASP A 52 -6.13 -18.65 5.72
N HIS A 53 -4.91 -19.04 5.37
CA HIS A 53 -4.51 -19.36 4.00
C HIS A 53 -4.90 -20.77 3.55
N LEU A 54 -5.16 -21.68 4.50
CA LEU A 54 -5.46 -23.07 4.19
C LEU A 54 -6.71 -23.21 3.30
N ARG A 55 -7.81 -22.57 3.69
CA ARG A 55 -9.05 -22.60 2.91
C ARG A 55 -8.86 -22.01 1.52
N TYR A 56 -8.16 -20.89 1.43
CA TYR A 56 -7.92 -20.20 0.17
C TYR A 56 -7.09 -21.07 -0.78
N LEU A 57 -5.95 -21.59 -0.35
CA LEU A 57 -5.04 -22.38 -1.17
C LEU A 57 -5.65 -23.76 -1.53
N LYS A 58 -6.20 -24.47 -0.54
CA LYS A 58 -6.70 -25.84 -0.73
C LYS A 58 -8.09 -25.88 -1.36
N THR A 59 -9.02 -25.02 -0.96
CA THR A 59 -10.43 -25.10 -1.35
C THR A 59 -10.75 -24.19 -2.52
N VAL A 60 -10.31 -22.95 -2.50
CA VAL A 60 -10.61 -21.96 -3.55
C VAL A 60 -9.70 -22.19 -4.76
N LEU A 61 -8.38 -22.21 -4.56
CA LEU A 61 -7.41 -22.41 -5.64
C LEU A 61 -7.16 -23.89 -5.97
N ARG A 62 -7.57 -24.82 -5.10
CA ARG A 62 -7.44 -26.27 -5.26
C ARG A 62 -6.01 -26.74 -5.50
N LEU A 63 -5.05 -26.05 -4.87
CA LEU A 63 -3.64 -26.38 -4.94
C LEU A 63 -3.32 -27.65 -4.14
N LYS A 64 -2.22 -28.32 -4.53
CA LYS A 64 -1.75 -29.60 -3.97
C LYS A 64 -0.28 -29.45 -3.52
N PRO A 65 0.24 -30.34 -2.67
CA PRO A 65 1.68 -30.45 -2.46
C PRO A 65 2.43 -30.56 -3.80
N GLY A 66 3.52 -29.78 -3.92
CA GLY A 66 4.30 -29.61 -5.13
C GLY A 66 3.92 -28.41 -6.01
N ASP A 67 2.73 -27.84 -5.84
CA ASP A 67 2.31 -26.66 -6.62
C ASP A 67 3.11 -25.42 -6.18
N ALA A 68 3.36 -24.53 -7.15
CA ALA A 68 4.12 -23.30 -6.94
C ALA A 68 3.23 -22.14 -6.55
N ILE A 69 3.72 -21.27 -5.67
CA ILE A 69 3.13 -20.00 -5.26
C ILE A 69 4.23 -18.95 -5.11
N LEU A 70 3.85 -17.70 -4.97
CA LEU A 70 4.72 -16.62 -4.50
C LEU A 70 4.40 -16.33 -3.03
N VAL A 71 5.44 -16.15 -2.20
CA VAL A 71 5.29 -15.75 -0.80
C VAL A 71 6.09 -14.49 -0.55
N PHE A 72 5.48 -13.49 0.09
CA PHE A 72 6.12 -12.24 0.43
C PHE A 72 5.85 -11.86 1.89
N ASP A 73 6.82 -11.16 2.52
CA ASP A 73 6.79 -10.86 3.96
C ASP A 73 6.33 -9.42 4.30
N GLY A 74 6.07 -8.61 3.28
CA GLY A 74 5.70 -7.21 3.47
C GLY A 74 6.87 -6.27 3.76
N TYR A 75 8.09 -6.79 3.89
CA TYR A 75 9.33 -6.02 4.08
C TYR A 75 10.15 -5.86 2.80
N GLY A 76 9.59 -6.28 1.66
CA GLY A 76 10.23 -6.23 0.35
C GLY A 76 10.85 -7.54 -0.10
N HIS A 77 10.82 -8.58 0.73
CA HIS A 77 11.28 -9.91 0.33
C HIS A 77 10.14 -10.71 -0.28
N GLU A 78 10.38 -11.29 -1.43
CA GLU A 78 9.45 -12.16 -2.14
C GLU A 78 10.18 -13.36 -2.71
N PHE A 79 9.57 -14.53 -2.59
CA PHE A 79 10.17 -15.80 -3.00
C PHE A 79 9.19 -16.61 -3.84
N GLU A 80 9.71 -17.30 -4.84
CA GLU A 80 9.05 -18.49 -5.35
C GLU A 80 9.03 -19.55 -4.25
N ALA A 81 7.90 -20.21 -4.07
CA ALA A 81 7.75 -21.23 -3.05
C ALA A 81 6.97 -22.43 -3.59
N ARG A 82 7.24 -23.60 -3.01
CA ARG A 82 6.46 -24.83 -3.29
C ARG A 82 5.74 -25.29 -2.04
N ILE A 83 4.48 -25.65 -2.20
CA ILE A 83 3.68 -26.23 -1.14
C ILE A 83 4.25 -27.60 -0.80
N GLU A 84 4.62 -27.83 0.46
CA GLU A 84 5.07 -29.13 0.93
C GLU A 84 3.92 -29.94 1.56
N ASN A 85 3.13 -29.28 2.43
CA ASN A 85 2.08 -29.96 3.17
C ASN A 85 0.95 -29.02 3.58
N PHE A 86 -0.25 -29.58 3.72
CA PHE A 86 -1.42 -28.96 4.32
C PHE A 86 -1.71 -29.64 5.66
N SER A 87 -1.70 -28.89 6.75
CA SER A 87 -2.00 -29.36 8.11
C SER A 87 -3.12 -28.54 8.73
N ALA A 88 -3.61 -28.95 9.89
CA ALA A 88 -4.59 -28.15 10.64
C ALA A 88 -4.02 -26.80 11.11
N SER A 89 -2.71 -26.70 11.33
CA SER A 89 -2.00 -25.48 11.74
C SER A 89 -1.71 -24.53 10.59
N GLY A 90 -1.86 -24.95 9.33
CA GLY A 90 -1.59 -24.10 8.16
C GLY A 90 -1.00 -24.85 6.99
N VAL A 91 -0.27 -24.11 6.15
CA VAL A 91 0.36 -24.63 4.93
C VAL A 91 1.86 -24.45 5.02
N THR A 92 2.60 -25.55 5.04
CA THR A 92 4.06 -25.53 5.00
C THR A 92 4.53 -25.35 3.56
N VAL A 93 5.42 -24.38 3.34
CA VAL A 93 5.98 -24.10 2.02
C VAL A 93 7.50 -24.02 2.11
N ARG A 94 8.18 -24.58 1.11
CA ARG A 94 9.63 -24.44 0.93
C ARG A 94 9.90 -23.23 0.06
N LEU A 95 10.75 -22.34 0.52
CA LEU A 95 11.17 -21.15 -0.22
C LEU A 95 12.26 -21.54 -1.22
N GLY A 96 12.18 -21.01 -2.42
CA GLY A 96 13.10 -21.21 -3.52
C GLY A 96 13.85 -19.93 -3.86
N ALA A 97 13.84 -19.53 -5.13
CA ALA A 97 14.51 -18.33 -5.60
C ALA A 97 13.87 -17.05 -5.02
N SER A 98 14.72 -16.16 -4.51
CA SER A 98 14.31 -14.80 -4.14
C SER A 98 14.07 -13.99 -5.41
N LEU A 99 12.95 -13.26 -5.45
CA LEU A 99 12.69 -12.29 -6.49
C LEU A 99 13.38 -10.97 -6.16
N PRO A 100 13.83 -10.21 -7.18
CA PRO A 100 14.45 -8.92 -6.93
C PRO A 100 13.43 -7.97 -6.30
N PRO A 101 13.80 -7.22 -5.24
CA PRO A 101 12.91 -6.28 -4.61
C PRO A 101 12.55 -5.15 -5.59
N VAL A 102 11.29 -4.76 -5.62
CA VAL A 102 10.85 -3.56 -6.35
C VAL A 102 11.44 -2.34 -5.65
N GLN A 103 12.40 -1.67 -6.29
CA GLN A 103 12.97 -0.45 -5.76
C GLN A 103 11.94 0.68 -5.85
N ARG A 104 11.63 1.29 -4.71
CA ARG A 104 10.78 2.49 -4.66
C ARG A 104 11.66 3.73 -4.63
N LYS A 105 11.39 4.68 -5.52
CA LYS A 105 12.13 5.96 -5.58
C LYS A 105 11.84 6.85 -4.38
N ILE A 106 10.63 6.80 -3.87
CA ILE A 106 10.18 7.61 -2.75
C ILE A 106 9.42 6.77 -1.72
N ARG A 107 9.47 7.22 -0.48
CA ARG A 107 8.61 6.79 0.62
C ARG A 107 7.45 7.77 0.78
N VAL A 108 6.25 7.28 1.04
CA VAL A 108 5.06 8.11 1.25
C VAL A 108 4.39 7.76 2.57
N THR A 109 4.22 8.75 3.43
CA THR A 109 3.40 8.67 4.64
C THR A 109 2.14 9.50 4.45
N LEU A 110 0.97 8.90 4.61
CA LEU A 110 -0.33 9.58 4.59
C LEU A 110 -0.87 9.70 6.01
N ALA A 111 -0.89 10.90 6.56
CA ALA A 111 -1.63 11.24 7.77
C ALA A 111 -3.06 11.65 7.39
N GLN A 112 -4.01 10.73 7.60
CA GLN A 112 -5.39 10.89 7.18
C GLN A 112 -6.29 11.25 8.36
N GLY A 113 -6.88 12.43 8.35
CA GLY A 113 -7.97 12.80 9.25
C GLY A 113 -9.12 11.80 9.12
N ILE A 114 -9.52 11.19 10.25
CA ILE A 114 -10.49 10.09 10.25
C ILE A 114 -11.86 10.59 9.75
N PRO A 115 -12.35 10.06 8.62
CA PRO A 115 -13.63 10.48 8.05
C PRO A 115 -14.81 9.82 8.73
N LYS A 116 -16.03 10.30 8.38
CA LYS A 116 -17.31 9.69 8.82
C LYS A 116 -17.54 8.32 8.17
N ALA A 117 -18.32 7.49 8.87
CA ALA A 117 -19.05 6.34 8.35
C ALA A 117 -18.30 5.42 7.38
N GLY A 118 -17.22 4.74 7.83
CA GLY A 118 -16.64 3.62 7.07
C GLY A 118 -15.81 3.99 5.83
N LYS A 119 -15.73 5.25 5.44
CA LYS A 119 -14.95 5.72 4.28
C LYS A 119 -13.45 5.44 4.41
N MET A 120 -12.93 5.35 5.64
CA MET A 120 -11.53 5.05 5.88
C MET A 120 -11.11 3.70 5.27
N ASP A 121 -12.00 2.71 5.20
CA ASP A 121 -11.71 1.41 4.57
C ASP A 121 -11.35 1.56 3.08
N GLY A 122 -12.08 2.41 2.36
CA GLY A 122 -11.78 2.74 0.96
C GLY A 122 -10.47 3.52 0.82
N ILE A 123 -10.26 4.52 1.69
CA ILE A 123 -9.04 5.35 1.66
C ILE A 123 -7.79 4.49 1.89
N VAL A 124 -7.78 3.65 2.92
CA VAL A 124 -6.59 2.81 3.22
C VAL A 124 -6.32 1.81 2.10
N ARG A 125 -7.36 1.25 1.48
CA ARG A 125 -7.20 0.37 0.32
C ARG A 125 -6.55 1.11 -0.84
N THR A 126 -7.15 2.22 -1.27
CA THR A 126 -6.65 3.02 -2.40
C THR A 126 -5.25 3.57 -2.12
N ALA A 127 -4.96 4.01 -0.90
CA ALA A 127 -3.63 4.48 -0.52
C ALA A 127 -2.58 3.36 -0.63
N ALA A 128 -2.91 2.14 -0.18
CA ALA A 128 -2.01 0.99 -0.32
C ALA A 128 -1.79 0.61 -1.80
N GLU A 129 -2.85 0.62 -2.61
CA GLU A 129 -2.79 0.36 -4.06
C GLU A 129 -1.92 1.41 -4.78
N LEU A 130 -1.92 2.66 -4.31
CA LEU A 130 -1.11 3.76 -4.81
C LEU A 130 0.30 3.82 -4.18
N GLY A 131 0.73 2.78 -3.46
CA GLY A 131 2.10 2.65 -2.99
C GLY A 131 2.45 3.50 -1.77
N THR A 132 1.49 3.82 -0.91
CA THR A 132 1.74 4.45 0.39
C THR A 132 2.46 3.47 1.32
N ASP A 133 3.52 3.91 2.01
CA ASP A 133 4.29 3.05 2.93
C ASP A 133 3.69 3.04 4.33
N VAL A 134 3.23 4.20 4.81
CA VAL A 134 2.66 4.35 6.15
C VAL A 134 1.36 5.15 6.08
N ILE A 135 0.33 4.68 6.76
CA ILE A 135 -0.91 5.42 6.98
C ILE A 135 -1.04 5.70 8.47
N ILE A 136 -1.18 6.98 8.82
CA ILE A 136 -1.43 7.44 10.20
C ILE A 136 -2.88 7.94 10.27
N PRO A 137 -3.80 7.20 10.90
CA PRO A 137 -5.14 7.71 11.17
C PRO A 137 -5.08 8.82 12.21
N VAL A 138 -5.59 10.02 11.91
CA VAL A 138 -5.49 11.20 12.75
C VAL A 138 -6.85 11.58 13.32
N ALA A 139 -6.92 11.73 14.65
CA ALA A 139 -8.05 12.33 15.35
C ALA A 139 -7.93 13.87 15.26
N ALA A 140 -8.33 14.44 14.11
CA ALA A 140 -8.38 15.88 13.89
C ALA A 140 -9.59 16.51 14.62
N ALA A 141 -9.57 17.82 14.81
CA ALA A 141 -10.62 18.56 15.55
C ALA A 141 -12.03 18.35 14.97
N ARG A 142 -12.14 18.27 13.64
CA ARG A 142 -13.40 18.05 12.92
C ARG A 142 -13.62 16.59 12.51
N SER A 143 -12.81 15.65 13.03
CA SER A 143 -13.02 14.20 12.85
C SER A 143 -14.24 13.73 13.64
N VAL A 144 -14.83 12.63 13.23
CA VAL A 144 -15.90 11.97 14.00
C VAL A 144 -15.35 11.49 15.35
N ARG A 145 -16.13 11.77 16.42
CA ARG A 145 -15.90 11.46 17.85
C ARG A 145 -14.64 10.64 18.13
N ARG A 146 -13.83 11.11 19.11
CA ARG A 146 -12.65 10.45 19.65
C ARG A 146 -12.81 8.93 19.66
N MET A 147 -12.03 8.28 18.84
CA MET A 147 -11.88 6.83 18.89
C MET A 147 -10.81 6.52 19.91
N GLU A 148 -11.24 6.04 21.09
CA GLU A 148 -10.34 5.71 22.20
C GLU A 148 -10.44 4.22 22.54
N GLY A 149 -9.36 3.65 23.08
CA GLY A 149 -9.32 2.31 23.64
C GLY A 149 -9.48 1.17 22.61
N GLU A 150 -10.12 0.08 23.04
CA GLU A 150 -10.27 -1.16 22.27
C GLU A 150 -10.94 -0.97 20.90
N LYS A 151 -11.88 -0.02 20.78
CA LYS A 151 -12.55 0.27 19.49
C LYS A 151 -11.61 0.86 18.47
N SER A 152 -10.60 1.62 18.90
CA SER A 152 -9.56 2.16 18.05
C SER A 152 -8.65 1.04 17.53
N SER A 153 -8.15 0.18 18.42
CA SER A 153 -7.27 -0.93 18.09
C SER A 153 -7.93 -1.92 17.12
N ALA A 154 -9.19 -2.26 17.32
CA ALA A 154 -9.94 -3.13 16.43
C ALA A 154 -10.08 -2.55 15.00
N LYS A 155 -10.27 -1.22 14.87
CA LYS A 155 -10.31 -0.56 13.57
C LYS A 155 -8.96 -0.55 12.89
N VAL A 156 -7.88 -0.25 13.61
CA VAL A 156 -6.51 -0.30 13.07
C VAL A 156 -6.19 -1.71 12.57
N ALA A 157 -6.50 -2.75 13.35
CA ALA A 157 -6.32 -4.13 12.94
C ALA A 157 -7.13 -4.48 11.66
N ARG A 158 -8.36 -3.96 11.54
CA ARG A 158 -9.16 -4.10 10.31
C ARG A 158 -8.50 -3.40 9.12
N TRP A 159 -8.04 -2.18 9.28
CA TRP A 159 -7.36 -1.43 8.21
C TRP A 159 -6.05 -2.11 7.80
N GLN A 160 -5.30 -2.66 8.76
CA GLN A 160 -4.10 -3.43 8.46
C GLN A 160 -4.41 -4.68 7.60
N LYS A 161 -5.52 -5.36 7.84
CA LYS A 161 -5.97 -6.46 6.97
C LYS A 161 -6.32 -5.98 5.55
N ILE A 162 -6.97 -4.83 5.43
CA ILE A 162 -7.32 -4.25 4.11
C ILE A 162 -6.06 -3.95 3.29
N VAL A 163 -5.02 -3.34 3.88
CA VAL A 163 -3.79 -3.04 3.15
C VAL A 163 -2.98 -4.29 2.81
N GLN A 164 -3.03 -5.35 3.63
CA GLN A 164 -2.44 -6.65 3.31
C GLN A 164 -3.09 -7.28 2.07
N GLU A 165 -4.43 -7.23 1.97
CA GLU A 165 -5.15 -7.69 0.79
C GLU A 165 -4.85 -6.83 -0.46
N ALA A 166 -4.72 -5.51 -0.29
CA ALA A 166 -4.32 -4.62 -1.38
C ALA A 166 -2.93 -4.98 -1.92
N ALA A 167 -1.93 -5.19 -1.04
CA ALA A 167 -0.58 -5.58 -1.44
C ALA A 167 -0.55 -6.90 -2.24
N ARG A 168 -1.41 -7.85 -1.87
CA ARG A 168 -1.56 -9.12 -2.62
C ARG A 168 -2.04 -8.87 -4.05
N CYS A 169 -2.98 -7.95 -4.25
CA CYS A 169 -3.57 -7.64 -5.56
C CYS A 169 -2.66 -6.77 -6.44
N THR A 170 -1.91 -5.85 -5.85
CA THR A 170 -1.05 -4.89 -6.59
C THR A 170 0.36 -5.39 -6.88
N GLN A 171 0.66 -6.63 -6.56
CA GLN A 171 1.99 -7.24 -6.72
C GLN A 171 3.10 -6.50 -5.94
N SER A 172 2.73 -5.77 -4.89
CA SER A 172 3.71 -5.13 -4.00
C SER A 172 4.30 -6.15 -3.03
N SER A 173 5.62 -6.27 -2.96
CA SER A 173 6.31 -7.08 -1.94
C SER A 173 6.40 -6.36 -0.59
N SER A 174 6.06 -5.07 -0.54
CA SER A 174 5.95 -4.28 0.70
C SER A 174 4.49 -4.08 1.07
N VAL A 175 4.15 -4.25 2.34
CA VAL A 175 2.80 -4.00 2.89
C VAL A 175 2.79 -2.65 3.58
N THR A 176 1.79 -1.84 3.26
CA THR A 176 1.54 -0.57 3.95
C THR A 176 1.33 -0.81 5.44
N VAL A 177 2.00 -0.04 6.28
CA VAL A 177 1.82 -0.06 7.74
C VAL A 177 0.71 0.91 8.13
N VAL A 178 -0.29 0.45 8.88
CA VAL A 178 -1.29 1.32 9.48
C VAL A 178 -0.93 1.54 10.95
N GLU A 179 -0.52 2.75 11.28
CA GLU A 179 -0.17 3.12 12.65
C GLU A 179 -1.41 3.22 13.57
N PRO A 180 -1.22 3.20 14.90
CA PRO A 180 -2.29 3.52 15.84
C PRO A 180 -2.87 4.91 15.55
N VAL A 181 -4.13 5.14 15.97
CA VAL A 181 -4.75 6.46 15.88
C VAL A 181 -3.98 7.45 16.74
N LEU A 182 -3.53 8.54 16.14
CA LEU A 182 -2.81 9.61 16.82
C LEU A 182 -3.67 10.87 16.95
N SER A 183 -3.40 11.68 17.98
CA SER A 183 -3.83 13.07 18.00
C SER A 183 -3.11 13.86 16.90
N PHE A 184 -3.69 15.01 16.48
CA PHE A 184 -3.03 15.87 15.50
C PHE A 184 -1.64 16.32 15.99
N ALA A 185 -1.51 16.65 17.27
CA ALA A 185 -0.24 17.08 17.86
C ALA A 185 0.82 15.95 17.90
N ASP A 186 0.43 14.71 18.20
CA ASP A 186 1.36 13.57 18.22
C ASP A 186 1.74 13.12 16.81
N MET A 187 0.84 13.26 15.84
CA MET A 187 1.13 13.02 14.43
C MET A 187 2.19 13.98 13.90
N LEU A 188 2.14 15.28 14.27
CA LEU A 188 3.17 16.25 13.87
C LEU A 188 4.58 15.86 14.35
N LYS A 189 4.70 15.24 15.54
CA LYS A 189 5.98 14.76 16.08
C LYS A 189 6.55 13.55 15.31
N ARG A 190 5.70 12.85 14.53
CA ARG A 190 6.11 11.71 13.70
C ARG A 190 6.78 12.14 12.39
N ALA A 191 6.58 13.37 11.96
CA ALA A 191 7.16 13.88 10.72
C ALA A 191 8.66 14.14 10.89
N ASP A 192 9.49 13.29 10.25
CA ASP A 192 10.94 13.45 10.30
C ASP A 192 11.40 14.75 9.60
N SER A 193 12.62 15.20 9.92
CA SER A 193 13.19 16.43 9.38
C SER A 193 13.59 16.32 7.90
N GLY A 194 13.80 15.10 7.39
CA GLY A 194 14.19 14.85 6.01
C GLY A 194 13.00 14.67 5.06
N ALA A 195 11.78 14.58 5.60
CA ALA A 195 10.59 14.43 4.79
C ALA A 195 10.15 15.76 4.17
N ARG A 196 9.66 15.69 2.92
CA ARG A 196 8.87 16.78 2.33
C ARG A 196 7.48 16.76 2.94
N LYS A 197 7.18 17.76 3.76
CA LYS A 197 5.97 17.86 4.58
C LYS A 197 4.91 18.69 3.89
N LEU A 198 3.79 18.08 3.52
CA LEU A 198 2.70 18.75 2.80
C LEU A 198 1.39 18.60 3.58
N ILE A 199 0.66 19.70 3.74
CA ILE A 199 -0.68 19.71 4.31
C ILE A 199 -1.67 20.26 3.28
N PHE A 200 -2.66 19.45 2.92
CA PHE A 200 -3.68 19.84 1.94
C PHE A 200 -4.86 20.47 2.65
N TRP A 201 -5.14 21.74 2.30
CA TRP A 201 -6.13 22.56 2.96
C TRP A 201 -7.01 23.29 1.93
N GLU A 202 -8.32 23.23 2.14
CA GLU A 202 -9.31 23.78 1.22
C GLU A 202 -9.31 25.31 1.14
N GLU A 203 -8.81 26.00 2.17
CA GLU A 203 -8.70 27.47 2.20
C GLU A 203 -7.31 27.98 1.70
N GLU A 204 -6.44 27.09 1.23
CA GLU A 204 -5.17 27.49 0.63
C GLU A 204 -5.40 28.01 -0.80
N ASP A 205 -5.02 29.26 -1.06
CA ASP A 205 -5.26 29.95 -2.34
C ASP A 205 -3.97 30.41 -3.05
N ARG A 206 -2.78 30.23 -2.42
CA ARG A 206 -1.53 30.78 -2.89
C ARG A 206 -0.62 29.75 -3.56
N LEU A 207 -0.63 28.50 -3.11
CA LEU A 207 0.34 27.51 -3.52
C LEU A 207 -0.34 26.20 -3.96
N THR A 208 -0.16 25.85 -5.21
CA THR A 208 -0.75 24.63 -5.80
C THR A 208 0.21 23.44 -5.68
N ILE A 209 -0.33 22.21 -5.73
CA ILE A 209 0.48 20.99 -5.76
C ILE A 209 1.48 20.98 -6.93
N ARG A 210 1.13 21.54 -8.09
CA ARG A 210 2.00 21.64 -9.25
C ARG A 210 3.25 22.48 -8.93
N GLU A 211 3.06 23.68 -8.38
CA GLU A 211 4.16 24.57 -8.02
C GLU A 211 5.08 23.93 -6.98
N VAL A 212 4.49 23.27 -5.98
CA VAL A 212 5.26 22.57 -4.94
C VAL A 212 6.08 21.42 -5.51
N LEU A 213 5.55 20.62 -6.42
CA LEU A 213 6.28 19.48 -6.99
C LEU A 213 7.29 19.88 -8.05
N SER A 214 7.08 21.04 -8.71
CA SER A 214 8.02 21.59 -9.70
C SER A 214 9.14 22.43 -9.10
N ASP A 215 9.10 22.71 -7.79
CA ASP A 215 10.11 23.50 -7.11
C ASP A 215 11.39 22.66 -6.91
N GLY A 216 12.42 22.98 -7.70
CA GLY A 216 13.72 22.29 -7.70
C GLY A 216 14.44 22.27 -6.34
N ARG A 217 14.07 23.15 -5.39
CA ARG A 217 14.61 23.11 -4.01
C ARG A 217 14.31 21.79 -3.29
N PHE A 218 13.39 21.01 -3.83
CA PHE A 218 12.94 19.76 -3.27
C PHE A 218 13.20 18.56 -4.17
N ASP A 219 14.00 18.73 -5.19
CA ASP A 219 14.44 17.61 -6.01
C ASP A 219 15.32 16.66 -5.18
N GLY A 220 15.06 15.36 -5.32
CA GLY A 220 15.74 14.33 -4.52
C GLY A 220 15.12 14.03 -3.15
N ALA A 221 13.97 14.62 -2.79
CA ALA A 221 13.26 14.20 -1.57
C ALA A 221 12.85 12.73 -1.67
N ALA A 222 13.44 11.90 -0.79
CA ALA A 222 13.16 10.47 -0.75
C ALA A 222 11.92 10.12 0.09
N HIS A 223 11.36 11.07 0.84
CA HIS A 223 10.19 10.88 1.69
C HIS A 223 9.20 12.04 1.60
N TYR A 224 7.94 11.72 1.36
CA TYR A 224 6.81 12.64 1.39
C TYR A 224 5.90 12.33 2.59
N PHE A 225 5.69 13.32 3.46
CA PHE A 225 4.75 13.24 4.57
C PHE A 225 3.54 14.13 4.27
N ILE A 226 2.38 13.53 4.10
CA ILE A 226 1.17 14.17 3.55
C ILE A 226 0.08 14.19 4.61
N ILE A 227 -0.52 15.35 4.88
CA ILE A 227 -1.68 15.49 5.75
C ILE A 227 -2.91 15.79 4.90
N VAL A 228 -3.98 15.00 5.07
CA VAL A 228 -5.29 15.20 4.47
C VAL A 228 -6.34 15.24 5.58
N GLY A 229 -7.17 16.28 5.62
CA GLY A 229 -8.23 16.46 6.61
C GLY A 229 -9.38 15.46 6.47
N PRO A 230 -10.30 15.40 7.46
CA PRO A 230 -11.58 14.70 7.35
C PRO A 230 -12.56 15.51 6.47
N GLU A 231 -13.83 15.05 6.30
CA GLU A 231 -14.83 15.78 5.51
C GLU A 231 -15.15 17.20 6.02
N GLY A 232 -14.94 17.45 7.31
CA GLY A 232 -15.11 18.79 7.88
C GLY A 232 -13.92 19.71 7.65
N GLY A 233 -12.89 19.23 6.93
CA GLY A 233 -11.64 19.95 6.72
C GLY A 233 -10.76 20.00 7.98
N LEU A 234 -9.70 20.75 7.91
CA LEU A 234 -8.81 21.07 9.03
C LEU A 234 -9.17 22.46 9.60
N THR A 235 -8.93 22.68 10.88
CA THR A 235 -9.06 24.03 11.44
C THR A 235 -7.83 24.87 11.10
N ARG A 236 -7.99 26.19 11.15
CA ARG A 236 -6.87 27.11 10.93
C ARG A 236 -5.75 26.86 11.93
N GLU A 237 -6.10 26.61 13.18
CA GLU A 237 -5.13 26.31 14.26
C GLU A 237 -4.35 25.02 13.99
N GLU A 238 -4.98 23.99 13.41
CA GLU A 238 -4.28 22.77 12.98
C GLU A 238 -3.30 23.05 11.85
N VAL A 239 -3.72 23.84 10.87
CA VAL A 239 -2.87 24.22 9.73
C VAL A 239 -1.70 25.08 10.19
N ASP A 240 -1.92 26.06 11.09
CA ASP A 240 -0.86 26.92 11.60
C ASP A 240 0.16 26.11 12.42
N ARG A 241 -0.27 25.19 13.28
CA ARG A 241 0.64 24.25 13.98
C ARG A 241 1.43 23.37 13.03
N ALA A 242 0.81 22.90 11.93
CA ALA A 242 1.51 22.13 10.91
C ALA A 242 2.59 23.00 10.22
N ARG A 243 2.29 24.24 9.88
CA ARG A 243 3.25 25.20 9.32
C ARG A 243 4.42 25.45 10.26
N GLU A 244 4.17 25.66 11.55
CA GLU A 244 5.20 25.77 12.58
C GLU A 244 6.09 24.51 12.68
N SER A 245 5.53 23.34 12.35
CA SER A 245 6.25 22.05 12.28
C SER A 245 6.93 21.82 10.93
N GLY A 246 6.95 22.82 10.04
CA GLY A 246 7.62 22.80 8.74
C GLY A 246 6.78 22.20 7.60
N PHE A 247 5.46 22.06 7.77
CA PHE A 247 4.58 21.67 6.68
C PHE A 247 4.28 22.85 5.75
N ILE A 248 4.26 22.57 4.45
CA ILE A 248 3.83 23.49 3.41
C ILE A 248 2.34 23.27 3.18
N SER A 249 1.53 24.35 3.29
CA SER A 249 0.11 24.29 2.95
C SER A 249 -0.06 24.35 1.45
N VAL A 250 -0.90 23.44 0.91
CA VAL A 250 -1.02 23.20 -0.52
C VAL A 250 -2.48 23.10 -0.93
N SER A 251 -2.83 23.73 -2.06
CA SER A 251 -4.14 23.65 -2.71
C SER A 251 -4.17 22.57 -3.79
N LEU A 252 -5.28 21.85 -3.90
CA LEU A 252 -5.60 20.98 -5.05
C LEU A 252 -6.28 21.73 -6.22
N GLY A 253 -6.42 23.04 -6.12
CA GLY A 253 -7.12 23.88 -7.06
C GLY A 253 -8.52 24.26 -6.58
N ARG A 254 -9.32 24.84 -7.47
CA ARG A 254 -10.63 25.44 -7.11
C ARG A 254 -11.74 24.42 -6.84
N GLN A 255 -11.57 23.18 -7.26
CA GLN A 255 -12.61 22.16 -7.11
C GLN A 255 -12.52 21.49 -5.75
N ILE A 256 -13.63 21.51 -4.99
CA ILE A 256 -13.71 20.78 -3.71
C ILE A 256 -13.90 19.29 -4.01
N LEU A 257 -12.96 18.48 -3.54
CA LEU A 257 -13.01 17.03 -3.66
C LEU A 257 -13.54 16.39 -2.37
N LYS A 258 -14.24 15.27 -2.51
CA LYS A 258 -14.54 14.42 -1.34
C LYS A 258 -13.24 13.87 -0.76
N VAL A 259 -13.20 13.59 0.55
CA VAL A 259 -11.99 13.17 1.26
C VAL A 259 -11.34 11.93 0.63
N GLU A 260 -12.12 10.94 0.22
CA GLU A 260 -11.64 9.75 -0.47
C GLU A 260 -11.03 10.06 -1.84
N THR A 261 -11.62 11.00 -2.57
CA THR A 261 -11.12 11.46 -3.87
C THR A 261 -9.86 12.32 -3.72
N ALA A 262 -9.83 13.19 -2.71
CA ALA A 262 -8.68 14.06 -2.43
C ALA A 262 -7.43 13.21 -2.10
N ALA A 263 -7.55 12.24 -1.20
CA ALA A 263 -6.45 11.34 -0.85
C ALA A 263 -5.92 10.59 -2.09
N ALA A 264 -6.81 10.02 -2.90
CA ALA A 264 -6.44 9.31 -4.13
C ALA A 264 -5.74 10.24 -5.13
N ALA A 265 -6.29 11.44 -5.38
CA ALA A 265 -5.72 12.41 -6.31
C ALA A 265 -4.31 12.86 -5.90
N ILE A 266 -4.14 13.23 -4.61
CA ILE A 266 -2.84 13.65 -4.06
C ILE A 266 -1.79 12.55 -4.24
N LEU A 267 -2.12 11.34 -3.81
CA LEU A 267 -1.21 10.20 -3.90
C LEU A 267 -0.86 9.89 -5.36
N SER A 268 -1.85 9.89 -6.27
CA SER A 268 -1.63 9.64 -7.70
C SER A 268 -0.70 10.68 -8.33
N ILE A 269 -0.88 11.96 -8.01
CA ILE A 269 -0.05 13.05 -8.54
C ILE A 269 1.40 12.91 -8.05
N ILE A 270 1.61 12.65 -6.75
CA ILE A 270 2.95 12.50 -6.18
C ILE A 270 3.63 11.25 -6.76
N GLN A 271 2.92 10.14 -6.88
CA GLN A 271 3.46 8.91 -7.46
C GLN A 271 3.73 9.02 -8.97
N TYR A 272 2.97 9.83 -9.69
CA TYR A 272 3.23 10.13 -11.09
C TYR A 272 4.50 10.97 -11.25
N GLU A 273 4.65 12.03 -10.49
CA GLU A 273 5.76 12.96 -10.63
C GLU A 273 7.09 12.42 -10.08
N LYS A 274 7.05 11.66 -8.99
CA LYS A 274 8.25 11.31 -8.20
C LYS A 274 8.37 9.81 -7.87
N GLY A 275 7.38 8.99 -8.19
CA GLY A 275 7.26 7.64 -7.67
C GLY A 275 7.06 6.53 -8.68
N ILE A 276 6.23 5.56 -8.31
CA ILE A 276 6.07 4.26 -9.00
C ILE A 276 5.48 4.34 -10.41
N PHE A 277 4.79 5.43 -10.77
CA PHE A 277 4.19 5.55 -12.11
C PHE A 277 5.16 6.11 -13.16
N SER A 278 6.34 6.54 -12.74
CA SER A 278 7.38 7.05 -13.65
C SER A 278 8.24 5.95 -14.25
N ASP A 279 8.13 4.70 -13.78
CA ASP A 279 8.92 3.59 -14.29
C ASP A 279 8.06 2.67 -15.18
N VAL A 280 8.55 2.43 -16.40
CA VAL A 280 8.14 1.26 -17.17
C VAL A 280 8.99 0.12 -16.64
N ALA A 281 8.38 -1.01 -16.23
CA ALA A 281 9.15 -2.21 -15.93
C ALA A 281 10.08 -2.47 -17.13
N GLU A 282 11.39 -2.33 -16.92
CA GLU A 282 12.37 -2.71 -17.95
C GLU A 282 12.06 -4.16 -18.29
N GLY A 283 11.68 -4.37 -19.55
CA GLY A 283 11.18 -5.63 -20.02
C GLY A 283 12.14 -6.74 -19.66
N ILE A 284 11.61 -7.84 -19.16
CA ILE A 284 12.28 -9.13 -19.18
C ILE A 284 12.72 -9.30 -20.63
N GLY A 285 14.03 -9.19 -20.85
CA GLY A 285 14.66 -9.12 -22.15
C GLY A 285 14.13 -10.20 -23.11
N THR A 286 13.99 -9.76 -24.32
CA THR A 286 13.65 -10.56 -25.52
C THR A 286 14.52 -11.78 -25.69
#